data_e92085e514c52ecb923ea109d288b31c
#
_entry.id   e92085e514c52ecb923ea109d288b31c
#
_cell.length_a   1.000
_cell.length_b   1.000
_cell.length_c   1.000
_cell.angle_alpha   90.00
_cell.angle_beta   90.00
_cell.angle_gamma   90.00
#
_symmetry.space_group_name_H-M   'P 1'
#
loop_
_entity.id
_entity.type
_entity.pdbx_description
1 polymer ?
#
loop_
_entity_poly.entity_id
_entity_poly.type
_entity_poly.pdbx_seq_one_letter_code
_entity_poly.pdbx_strand_id
1 'polypeptide(L)'
;MRKDAEVVLRAGLAELHLTLSDDQVRDLLYFQNLIGKWNKVYNLTAVREQAEMLTHHLLDSLAAVEPLQKYLQGRGLSAANLLDVGSGAGLPGVVLAICFPTLAVTCVDTVGKKAAFIKHVALALGLSNLTGLHARVEAITQPFDVICSRAFASLSDFTVWSQAALAPGGAWMALKGKHPAEELSILPPDVAVFHVEPLAVPGLAAERCIIWLQKVG
;
A
#
# COMPACT_ATOMS: atom_id res chain seq x y z
N MET A 1 -8.17 -23.73 9.88
CA MET A 1 -7.78 -22.80 8.79
C MET A 1 -8.27 -21.37 8.99
N ARG A 2 -9.60 -21.04 9.02
CA ARG A 2 -10.02 -19.63 9.15
C ARG A 2 -9.77 -19.05 10.55
N LYS A 3 -10.00 -19.82 11.61
CA LYS A 3 -9.71 -19.43 13.01
C LYS A 3 -8.21 -19.22 13.25
N ASP A 4 -7.37 -20.05 12.68
CA ASP A 4 -5.92 -19.96 12.84
C ASP A 4 -5.37 -18.69 12.16
N ALA A 5 -5.86 -18.33 10.94
CA ALA A 5 -5.46 -17.12 10.25
C ALA A 5 -5.87 -15.85 11.03
N GLU A 6 -7.05 -15.85 11.65
CA GLU A 6 -7.51 -14.73 12.49
C GLU A 6 -6.64 -14.58 13.75
N VAL A 7 -6.30 -15.69 14.42
CA VAL A 7 -5.41 -15.67 15.59
C VAL A 7 -4.05 -15.07 15.22
N VAL A 8 -3.45 -15.50 14.11
CA VAL A 8 -2.17 -14.98 13.64
C VAL A 8 -2.26 -13.50 13.24
N LEU A 9 -3.33 -13.10 12.54
CA LEU A 9 -3.54 -11.70 12.18
C LEU A 9 -3.67 -10.82 13.42
N ARG A 10 -4.47 -11.22 14.41
CA ARG A 10 -4.64 -10.45 15.66
C ARG A 10 -3.34 -10.37 16.48
N ALA A 11 -2.55 -11.44 16.52
CA ALA A 11 -1.23 -11.41 17.14
C ALA A 11 -0.30 -10.40 16.43
N GLY A 12 -0.26 -10.42 15.09
CA GLY A 12 0.52 -9.48 14.31
C GLY A 12 0.04 -8.02 14.48
N LEU A 13 -1.28 -7.79 14.57
CA LEU A 13 -1.82 -6.45 14.87
C LEU A 13 -1.36 -5.95 16.25
N ALA A 14 -1.33 -6.82 17.25
CA ALA A 14 -0.83 -6.46 18.59
C ALA A 14 0.66 -6.10 18.56
N GLU A 15 1.48 -6.85 17.83
CA GLU A 15 2.91 -6.53 17.64
C GLU A 15 3.14 -5.22 16.89
N LEU A 16 2.25 -4.89 15.92
CA LEU A 16 2.27 -3.62 15.18
C LEU A 16 1.60 -2.46 15.96
N HIS A 17 1.11 -2.70 17.18
CA HIS A 17 0.36 -1.73 18.00
C HIS A 17 -0.88 -1.15 17.27
N LEU A 18 -1.50 -1.93 16.38
CA LEU A 18 -2.69 -1.53 15.65
C LEU A 18 -3.96 -2.04 16.31
N THR A 19 -4.92 -1.14 16.53
CA THR A 19 -6.26 -1.50 17.00
C THR A 19 -7.24 -1.38 15.84
N LEU A 20 -7.72 -2.52 15.34
CA LEU A 20 -8.72 -2.61 14.28
C LEU A 20 -10.02 -3.18 14.84
N SER A 21 -11.16 -2.78 14.26
CA SER A 21 -12.46 -3.36 14.58
C SER A 21 -12.56 -4.80 14.07
N ASP A 22 -13.52 -5.56 14.62
CA ASP A 22 -13.78 -6.93 14.16
C ASP A 22 -14.21 -6.96 12.69
N ASP A 23 -14.89 -5.93 12.21
CA ASP A 23 -15.26 -5.79 10.80
C ASP A 23 -14.02 -5.59 9.92
N GLN A 24 -13.08 -4.74 10.30
CA GLN A 24 -11.82 -4.55 9.57
C GLN A 24 -10.98 -5.82 9.54
N VAL A 25 -10.89 -6.55 10.65
CA VAL A 25 -10.18 -7.85 10.70
C VAL A 25 -10.86 -8.87 9.78
N ARG A 26 -12.19 -8.96 9.79
CA ARG A 26 -12.94 -9.82 8.89
C ARG A 26 -12.70 -9.46 7.42
N ASP A 27 -12.70 -8.19 7.09
CA ASP A 27 -12.52 -7.68 5.74
C ASP A 27 -11.10 -7.94 5.21
N LEU A 28 -10.06 -7.79 6.05
CA LEU A 28 -8.68 -8.17 5.72
C LEU A 28 -8.57 -9.67 5.39
N LEU A 29 -9.15 -10.54 6.21
CA LEU A 29 -9.15 -11.99 5.96
C LEU A 29 -9.95 -12.36 4.72
N TYR A 30 -11.05 -11.65 4.45
CA TYR A 30 -11.84 -11.86 3.24
C TYR A 30 -11.08 -11.40 2.00
N PHE A 31 -10.40 -10.26 2.07
CA PHE A 31 -9.50 -9.79 1.01
C PHE A 31 -8.40 -10.80 0.70
N GLN A 32 -7.73 -11.35 1.71
CA GLN A 32 -6.74 -12.42 1.52
C GLN A 32 -7.34 -13.62 0.76
N ASN A 33 -8.55 -14.04 1.13
CA ASN A 33 -9.23 -15.13 0.44
C ASN A 33 -9.55 -14.80 -1.02
N LEU A 34 -9.92 -13.55 -1.33
CA LEU A 34 -10.15 -13.09 -2.69
C LEU A 34 -8.84 -13.13 -3.51
N ILE A 35 -7.72 -12.66 -2.94
CA ILE A 35 -6.40 -12.79 -3.59
C ILE A 35 -6.14 -14.26 -3.94
N GLY A 36 -6.29 -15.18 -2.98
CA GLY A 36 -6.05 -16.61 -3.19
C GLY A 36 -6.93 -17.23 -4.28
N LYS A 37 -8.20 -16.81 -4.37
CA LYS A 37 -9.12 -17.28 -5.42
C LYS A 37 -8.71 -16.75 -6.80
N TRP A 38 -8.48 -15.47 -6.94
CA TRP A 38 -8.14 -14.85 -8.20
C TRP A 38 -6.73 -15.22 -8.68
N ASN A 39 -5.80 -15.44 -7.75
CA ASN A 39 -4.42 -15.83 -8.05
C ASN A 39 -4.33 -17.16 -8.80
N LYS A 40 -5.27 -18.09 -8.54
CA LYS A 40 -5.35 -19.37 -9.26
C LYS A 40 -5.59 -19.22 -10.76
N VAL A 41 -6.21 -18.11 -11.19
CA VAL A 41 -6.59 -17.88 -12.59
C VAL A 41 -5.73 -16.79 -13.23
N TYR A 42 -5.39 -15.73 -12.49
CA TYR A 42 -4.85 -14.51 -13.07
C TYR A 42 -3.40 -14.19 -12.66
N ASN A 43 -2.77 -15.01 -11.82
CA ASN A 43 -1.39 -14.78 -11.33
C ASN A 43 -1.20 -13.33 -10.80
N LEU A 44 -2.03 -12.93 -9.83
CA LEU A 44 -1.98 -11.58 -9.23
C LEU A 44 -0.71 -11.37 -8.41
N THR A 45 -0.19 -12.43 -7.80
CA THR A 45 1.01 -12.43 -6.95
C THR A 45 1.79 -13.73 -7.12
N ALA A 46 3.11 -13.68 -6.86
CA ALA A 46 3.97 -14.85 -6.84
C ALA A 46 3.75 -15.74 -5.60
N VAL A 47 3.27 -15.17 -4.49
CA VAL A 47 2.97 -15.90 -3.25
C VAL A 47 1.70 -16.73 -3.44
N ARG A 48 1.77 -18.03 -3.14
CA ARG A 48 0.67 -18.97 -3.37
C ARG A 48 0.08 -19.54 -2.09
N GLU A 49 0.92 -19.73 -1.07
CA GLU A 49 0.50 -20.29 0.20
C GLU A 49 -0.26 -19.28 1.05
N GLN A 50 -1.40 -19.69 1.62
CA GLN A 50 -2.28 -18.82 2.41
C GLN A 50 -1.57 -18.25 3.65
N ALA A 51 -0.73 -19.04 4.31
CA ALA A 51 0.04 -18.59 5.47
C ALA A 51 1.08 -17.53 5.07
N GLU A 52 1.76 -17.72 3.95
CA GLU A 52 2.71 -16.74 3.41
C GLU A 52 2.00 -15.46 2.97
N MET A 53 0.79 -15.54 2.38
CA MET A 53 -0.01 -14.36 2.04
C MET A 53 -0.35 -13.52 3.27
N LEU A 54 -0.58 -14.16 4.42
CA LEU A 54 -0.86 -13.43 5.65
C LEU A 54 0.33 -12.55 6.05
N THR A 55 1.53 -13.11 6.05
CA THR A 55 2.75 -12.39 6.45
C THR A 55 3.24 -11.44 5.36
N HIS A 56 3.46 -11.95 4.12
CA HIS A 56 4.06 -11.17 3.03
C HIS A 56 3.12 -10.18 2.36
N HIS A 57 1.81 -10.29 2.59
CA HIS A 57 0.84 -9.38 2.01
C HIS A 57 0.12 -8.54 3.06
N LEU A 58 -0.61 -9.18 4.00
CA LEU A 58 -1.40 -8.42 4.97
C LEU A 58 -0.51 -7.74 6.02
N LEU A 59 0.31 -8.48 6.75
CA LEU A 59 1.15 -7.91 7.81
C LEU A 59 2.21 -6.95 7.27
N ASP A 60 2.80 -7.27 6.11
CA ASP A 60 3.74 -6.38 5.41
C ASP A 60 3.08 -5.04 5.01
N SER A 61 1.82 -5.08 4.55
CA SER A 61 1.06 -3.85 4.24
C SER A 61 0.55 -3.13 5.48
N LEU A 62 0.15 -3.86 6.53
CA LEU A 62 -0.30 -3.30 7.80
C LEU A 62 0.82 -2.56 8.55
N ALA A 63 2.08 -2.97 8.36
CA ALA A 63 3.22 -2.25 8.93
C ALA A 63 3.35 -0.79 8.44
N ALA A 64 2.71 -0.44 7.30
CA ALA A 64 2.68 0.92 6.78
C ALA A 64 1.56 1.79 7.40
N VAL A 65 0.64 1.20 8.19
CA VAL A 65 -0.54 1.92 8.73
C VAL A 65 -0.14 2.99 9.72
N GLU A 66 0.67 2.65 10.73
CA GLU A 66 1.11 3.61 11.74
C GLU A 66 1.96 4.75 11.14
N PRO A 67 2.97 4.50 10.29
CA PRO A 67 3.69 5.55 9.57
C PRO A 67 2.80 6.50 8.78
N LEU A 68 1.85 5.95 8.02
CA LEU A 68 0.90 6.77 7.27
C LEU A 68 0.02 7.60 8.18
N GLN A 69 -0.49 7.02 9.27
CA GLN A 69 -1.31 7.73 10.27
C GLN A 69 -0.55 8.91 10.88
N LYS A 70 0.71 8.70 11.28
CA LYS A 70 1.58 9.76 11.82
C LYS A 70 1.79 10.88 10.80
N TYR A 71 2.05 10.53 9.54
CA TYR A 71 2.20 11.51 8.47
C TYR A 71 0.93 12.35 8.27
N LEU A 72 -0.24 11.71 8.14
CA LEU A 72 -1.52 12.40 7.94
C LEU A 72 -1.86 13.31 9.12
N GLN A 73 -1.65 12.84 10.36
CA GLN A 73 -1.86 13.63 11.58
C GLN A 73 -0.90 14.83 11.65
N GLY A 74 0.38 14.63 11.37
CA GLY A 74 1.39 15.69 11.35
C GLY A 74 1.11 16.77 10.30
N ARG A 75 0.37 16.43 9.24
CA ARG A 75 -0.10 17.35 8.19
C ARG A 75 -1.49 17.94 8.47
N GLY A 76 -2.17 17.52 9.54
CA GLY A 76 -3.54 17.96 9.84
C GLY A 76 -4.58 17.47 8.83
N LEU A 77 -4.31 16.38 8.09
CA LEU A 77 -5.20 15.84 7.07
C LEU A 77 -6.19 14.85 7.70
N SER A 78 -7.42 15.28 7.91
CA SER A 78 -8.52 14.43 8.40
C SER A 78 -9.17 13.60 7.27
N ALA A 79 -9.09 14.08 6.05
CA ALA A 79 -9.45 13.38 4.82
C ALA A 79 -8.33 13.63 3.81
N ALA A 80 -7.89 12.58 3.12
CA ALA A 80 -6.79 12.66 2.16
C ALA A 80 -7.05 11.74 0.96
N ASN A 81 -6.36 12.02 -0.13
CA ASN A 81 -6.34 11.17 -1.32
C ASN A 81 -5.01 10.43 -1.41
N LEU A 82 -5.05 9.10 -1.55
CA LEU A 82 -3.88 8.26 -1.71
C LEU A 82 -3.93 7.54 -3.06
N LEU A 83 -2.82 7.56 -3.78
CA LEU A 83 -2.59 6.78 -5.00
C LEU A 83 -1.61 5.65 -4.72
N ASP A 84 -2.03 4.40 -4.95
CA ASP A 84 -1.17 3.21 -4.90
C ASP A 84 -0.75 2.82 -6.32
N VAL A 85 0.53 3.04 -6.65
CA VAL A 85 1.08 2.88 -8.01
C VAL A 85 1.66 1.48 -8.21
N GLY A 86 1.20 0.83 -9.28
CA GLY A 86 1.57 -0.55 -9.56
C GLY A 86 1.01 -1.50 -8.51
N SER A 87 -0.21 -1.24 -8.06
CA SER A 87 -0.83 -1.87 -6.89
C SER A 87 -0.95 -3.40 -6.95
N GLY A 88 -0.83 -3.99 -8.14
CA GLY A 88 -0.86 -5.44 -8.30
C GLY A 88 -2.13 -6.08 -7.77
N ALA A 89 -1.99 -6.87 -6.71
CA ALA A 89 -3.11 -7.44 -5.97
C ALA A 89 -3.77 -6.44 -5.00
N GLY A 90 -3.49 -5.13 -5.10
CA GLY A 90 -4.04 -4.09 -4.23
C GLY A 90 -3.27 -3.92 -2.92
N LEU A 91 -1.96 -4.06 -2.96
CA LEU A 91 -1.11 -4.04 -1.77
C LEU A 91 -0.04 -2.93 -1.89
N PRO A 92 -0.02 -1.92 -0.98
CA PRO A 92 -0.78 -1.85 0.26
C PRO A 92 -2.18 -1.20 0.13
N GLY A 93 -2.59 -0.65 -1.01
CA GLY A 93 -3.75 0.24 -1.15
C GLY A 93 -5.06 -0.29 -0.56
N VAL A 94 -5.44 -1.56 -0.83
CA VAL A 94 -6.68 -2.15 -0.27
C VAL A 94 -6.60 -2.26 1.24
N VAL A 95 -5.45 -2.66 1.79
CA VAL A 95 -5.24 -2.75 3.25
C VAL A 95 -5.40 -1.37 3.89
N LEU A 96 -4.82 -0.33 3.28
CA LEU A 96 -4.96 1.05 3.73
C LEU A 96 -6.40 1.54 3.64
N ALA A 97 -7.14 1.20 2.57
CA ALA A 97 -8.56 1.55 2.44
C ALA A 97 -9.42 0.90 3.54
N ILE A 98 -9.13 -0.34 3.93
CA ILE A 98 -9.80 -1.02 5.05
C ILE A 98 -9.48 -0.34 6.39
N CYS A 99 -8.21 0.02 6.61
CA CYS A 99 -7.76 0.62 7.87
C CYS A 99 -8.20 2.06 8.05
N PHE A 100 -8.35 2.82 6.95
CA PHE A 100 -8.66 4.26 6.96
C PHE A 100 -9.94 4.56 6.17
N PRO A 101 -11.14 4.46 6.75
CA PRO A 101 -12.40 4.69 6.03
C PRO A 101 -12.55 6.11 5.44
N THR A 102 -11.83 7.11 5.98
CA THR A 102 -11.84 8.50 5.50
C THR A 102 -10.79 8.80 4.43
N LEU A 103 -9.88 7.85 4.15
CA LEU A 103 -8.86 7.97 3.12
C LEU A 103 -9.43 7.50 1.78
N ALA A 104 -9.48 8.38 0.78
CA ALA A 104 -9.86 7.99 -0.58
C ALA A 104 -8.66 7.33 -1.27
N VAL A 105 -8.73 6.03 -1.52
CA VAL A 105 -7.64 5.23 -2.10
C VAL A 105 -7.93 4.89 -3.55
N THR A 106 -6.99 5.27 -4.44
CA THR A 106 -6.99 4.84 -5.84
C THR A 106 -5.81 3.89 -6.07
N CYS A 107 -6.09 2.65 -6.45
CA CYS A 107 -5.09 1.68 -6.86
C CYS A 107 -4.98 1.68 -8.38
N VAL A 108 -3.81 2.04 -8.93
CA VAL A 108 -3.57 2.05 -10.37
C VAL A 108 -2.62 0.92 -10.79
N ASP A 109 -2.97 0.24 -11.88
CA ASP A 109 -2.09 -0.76 -12.51
C ASP A 109 -2.31 -0.74 -14.04
N THR A 110 -1.24 -1.00 -14.79
CA THR A 110 -1.27 -1.10 -16.26
C THR A 110 -1.87 -2.41 -16.76
N VAL A 111 -2.10 -3.37 -15.87
CA VAL A 111 -2.70 -4.68 -16.19
C VAL A 111 -4.19 -4.65 -15.86
N GLY A 112 -5.04 -4.60 -16.88
CA GLY A 112 -6.50 -4.44 -16.74
C GLY A 112 -7.16 -5.45 -15.79
N LYS A 113 -6.71 -6.72 -15.77
CA LYS A 113 -7.24 -7.75 -14.86
C LYS A 113 -6.94 -7.46 -13.38
N LYS A 114 -5.82 -6.78 -13.08
CA LYS A 114 -5.49 -6.35 -11.72
C LYS A 114 -6.40 -5.21 -11.26
N ALA A 115 -6.61 -4.20 -12.11
CA ALA A 115 -7.56 -3.13 -11.85
C ALA A 115 -9.01 -3.66 -11.70
N ALA A 116 -9.41 -4.65 -12.51
CA ALA A 116 -10.69 -5.33 -12.38
C ALA A 116 -10.82 -6.08 -11.04
N PHE A 117 -9.74 -6.71 -10.57
CA PHE A 117 -9.70 -7.34 -9.25
C PHE A 117 -9.95 -6.33 -8.13
N ILE A 118 -9.29 -5.16 -8.16
CA ILE A 118 -9.50 -4.10 -7.16
C ILE A 118 -10.97 -3.64 -7.13
N LYS A 119 -11.57 -3.42 -8.32
CA LYS A 119 -13.00 -3.09 -8.43
C LYS A 119 -13.89 -4.16 -7.81
N HIS A 120 -13.57 -5.43 -8.06
CA HIS A 120 -14.29 -6.55 -7.45
C HIS A 120 -14.15 -6.54 -5.92
N VAL A 121 -12.96 -6.29 -5.39
CA VAL A 121 -12.72 -6.18 -3.94
C VAL A 121 -13.53 -5.04 -3.34
N ALA A 122 -13.50 -3.85 -3.95
CA ALA A 122 -14.28 -2.69 -3.49
C ALA A 122 -15.77 -3.02 -3.36
N LEU A 123 -16.35 -3.68 -4.36
CA LEU A 123 -17.75 -4.12 -4.34
C LEU A 123 -18.01 -5.21 -3.29
N ALA A 124 -17.14 -6.23 -3.23
CA ALA A 124 -17.32 -7.39 -2.34
C ALA A 124 -17.21 -7.04 -0.85
N LEU A 125 -16.42 -6.01 -0.52
CA LEU A 125 -16.22 -5.51 0.85
C LEU A 125 -17.04 -4.24 1.16
N GLY A 126 -17.74 -3.68 0.17
CA GLY A 126 -18.49 -2.43 0.36
C GLY A 126 -17.60 -1.21 0.64
N LEU A 127 -16.36 -1.19 0.13
CA LEU A 127 -15.41 -0.10 0.33
C LEU A 127 -15.70 1.05 -0.65
N SER A 128 -16.49 2.01 -0.22
CA SER A 128 -16.84 3.21 -1.01
C SER A 128 -15.65 4.15 -1.23
N ASN A 129 -14.60 4.01 -0.42
CA ASN A 129 -13.36 4.78 -0.45
C ASN A 129 -12.26 4.14 -1.30
N LEU A 130 -12.52 3.03 -2.00
CA LEU A 130 -11.54 2.31 -2.82
C LEU A 130 -11.91 2.35 -4.30
N THR A 131 -10.97 2.78 -5.15
CA THR A 131 -11.11 2.80 -6.61
C THR A 131 -9.99 1.99 -7.27
N GLY A 132 -10.35 1.10 -8.20
CA GLY A 132 -9.38 0.42 -9.08
C GLY A 132 -9.31 1.10 -10.44
N LEU A 133 -8.13 1.52 -10.88
CA LEU A 133 -7.91 2.24 -12.12
C LEU A 133 -6.98 1.48 -13.06
N HIS A 134 -7.41 1.22 -14.29
CA HIS A 134 -6.55 0.68 -15.35
C HIS A 134 -5.98 1.83 -16.16
N ALA A 135 -4.75 2.23 -15.86
CA ALA A 135 -4.05 3.32 -16.53
C ALA A 135 -2.54 3.20 -16.34
N ARG A 136 -1.78 3.97 -17.09
CA ARG A 136 -0.40 4.31 -16.76
C ARG A 136 -0.41 5.48 -15.79
N VAL A 137 0.49 5.46 -14.79
CA VAL A 137 0.52 6.51 -13.77
C VAL A 137 0.84 7.89 -14.35
N GLU A 138 1.64 7.94 -15.42
CA GLU A 138 2.02 9.17 -16.13
C GLU A 138 0.81 9.91 -16.74
N ALA A 139 -0.32 9.21 -16.94
CA ALA A 139 -1.56 9.79 -17.46
C ALA A 139 -2.46 10.36 -16.36
N ILE A 140 -2.09 10.20 -15.09
CA ILE A 140 -2.89 10.66 -13.94
C ILE A 140 -2.44 12.08 -13.58
N THR A 141 -3.37 13.02 -13.66
CA THR A 141 -3.15 14.44 -13.30
C THR A 141 -3.99 14.90 -12.12
N GLN A 142 -4.91 14.05 -11.64
CA GLN A 142 -5.64 14.32 -10.40
C GLN A 142 -4.66 14.34 -9.23
N PRO A 143 -4.71 15.37 -8.34
CA PRO A 143 -3.77 15.50 -7.24
C PRO A 143 -4.05 14.51 -6.11
N PHE A 144 -2.98 13.93 -5.54
CA PHE A 144 -2.99 13.05 -4.39
C PHE A 144 -2.07 13.58 -3.29
N ASP A 145 -2.53 13.53 -2.04
CA ASP A 145 -1.76 13.96 -0.87
C ASP A 145 -0.62 12.99 -0.54
N VAL A 146 -0.85 11.71 -0.82
CA VAL A 146 0.15 10.65 -0.68
C VAL A 146 0.14 9.77 -1.93
N ILE A 147 1.32 9.53 -2.50
CA ILE A 147 1.51 8.53 -3.55
C ILE A 147 2.37 7.40 -2.97
N CYS A 148 1.85 6.19 -2.91
CA CYS A 148 2.62 5.04 -2.42
C CYS A 148 2.91 4.04 -3.52
N SER A 149 3.92 3.20 -3.27
CA SER A 149 4.19 2.04 -4.10
C SER A 149 4.90 0.95 -3.28
N ARG A 150 4.70 -0.30 -3.70
CA ARG A 150 5.42 -1.46 -3.18
C ARG A 150 5.93 -2.31 -4.33
N ALA A 151 7.27 -2.55 -4.39
CA ALA A 151 7.91 -3.38 -5.43
C ALA A 151 7.54 -2.95 -6.87
N PHE A 152 7.45 -1.64 -7.13
CA PHE A 152 7.01 -1.10 -8.41
C PHE A 152 8.19 -0.81 -9.35
N ALA A 153 9.07 0.14 -8.99
CA ALA A 153 10.16 0.62 -9.82
C ALA A 153 11.32 1.13 -8.95
N SER A 154 12.36 1.71 -9.57
CA SER A 154 13.34 2.51 -8.83
C SER A 154 12.67 3.72 -8.18
N LEU A 155 13.31 4.32 -7.16
CA LEU A 155 12.79 5.55 -6.53
C LEU A 155 12.73 6.70 -7.54
N SER A 156 13.73 6.79 -8.44
CA SER A 156 13.78 7.79 -9.50
C SER A 156 12.60 7.63 -10.46
N ASP A 157 12.36 6.43 -11.01
CA ASP A 157 11.25 6.19 -11.92
C ASP A 157 9.90 6.41 -11.24
N PHE A 158 9.76 5.93 -9.99
CA PHE A 158 8.54 6.10 -9.21
C PHE A 158 8.16 7.56 -9.05
N THR A 159 9.12 8.41 -8.66
CA THR A 159 8.87 9.84 -8.46
C THR A 159 8.65 10.58 -9.78
N VAL A 160 9.46 10.30 -10.80
CA VAL A 160 9.32 10.94 -12.14
C VAL A 160 8.00 10.59 -12.79
N TRP A 161 7.59 9.32 -12.80
CA TRP A 161 6.38 8.89 -13.49
C TRP A 161 5.09 9.33 -12.79
N SER A 162 5.13 9.51 -11.47
CA SER A 162 3.94 9.91 -10.69
C SER A 162 3.89 11.38 -10.29
N GLN A 163 4.91 12.18 -10.65
CA GLN A 163 5.02 13.58 -10.21
C GLN A 163 3.84 14.47 -10.61
N ALA A 164 3.19 14.19 -11.76
CA ALA A 164 2.03 14.96 -12.22
C ALA A 164 0.79 14.75 -11.34
N ALA A 165 0.74 13.63 -10.62
CA ALA A 165 -0.31 13.29 -9.69
C ALA A 165 -0.03 13.71 -8.24
N LEU A 166 1.15 14.24 -7.93
CA LEU A 166 1.47 14.69 -6.57
C LEU A 166 0.84 16.05 -6.28
N ALA A 167 0.05 16.13 -5.23
CA ALA A 167 -0.52 17.39 -4.76
C ALA A 167 0.57 18.36 -4.27
N PRO A 168 0.36 19.68 -4.32
CA PRO A 168 1.24 20.64 -3.67
C PRO A 168 1.42 20.31 -2.19
N GLY A 169 2.68 20.10 -1.75
CA GLY A 169 3.01 19.67 -0.40
C GLY A 169 2.69 18.20 -0.08
N GLY A 170 2.29 17.41 -1.06
CA GLY A 170 2.13 15.96 -0.92
C GLY A 170 3.46 15.23 -0.78
N ALA A 171 3.39 13.93 -0.49
CA ALA A 171 4.58 13.09 -0.35
C ALA A 171 4.47 11.77 -1.10
N TRP A 172 5.62 11.24 -1.48
CA TRP A 172 5.76 9.85 -1.88
C TRP A 172 6.12 8.98 -0.69
N MET A 173 5.50 7.81 -0.59
CA MET A 173 5.71 6.78 0.42
C MET A 173 6.13 5.48 -0.28
N ALA A 174 7.43 5.27 -0.44
CA ALA A 174 7.95 4.07 -1.11
C ALA A 174 8.25 2.96 -0.09
N LEU A 175 7.53 1.83 -0.20
CA LEU A 175 7.79 0.64 0.60
C LEU A 175 8.89 -0.19 -0.08
N LYS A 176 10.01 -0.35 0.60
CA LYS A 176 11.20 -1.07 0.12
C LYS A 176 11.54 -2.26 1.04
N GLY A 177 12.27 -3.22 0.49
CA GLY A 177 12.88 -4.29 1.26
C GLY A 177 13.95 -3.73 2.20
N LYS A 178 15.20 -3.79 1.80
CA LYS A 178 16.31 -3.16 2.51
C LYS A 178 16.48 -1.68 2.13
N HIS A 179 17.23 -0.94 2.93
CA HIS A 179 17.59 0.44 2.66
C HIS A 179 18.25 0.59 1.27
N PRO A 180 17.67 1.39 0.35
CA PRO A 180 18.10 1.43 -1.05
C PRO A 180 19.18 2.52 -1.28
N ALA A 181 20.37 2.38 -0.68
CA ALA A 181 21.41 3.39 -0.71
C ALA A 181 21.82 3.84 -2.13
N GLU A 182 21.87 2.90 -3.08
CA GLU A 182 22.21 3.20 -4.48
C GLU A 182 21.10 4.04 -5.15
N GLU A 183 19.81 3.67 -4.95
CA GLU A 183 18.71 4.43 -5.52
C GLU A 183 18.61 5.85 -4.93
N LEU A 184 18.94 6.00 -3.65
CA LEU A 184 18.93 7.29 -2.97
C LEU A 184 20.02 8.25 -3.52
N SER A 185 21.15 7.71 -3.97
CA SER A 185 22.26 8.51 -4.52
C SER A 185 21.98 9.10 -5.91
N ILE A 186 20.96 8.57 -6.62
CA ILE A 186 20.62 8.96 -8.00
C ILE A 186 19.22 9.56 -8.12
N LEU A 187 18.65 10.06 -7.03
CA LEU A 187 17.35 10.75 -7.06
C LEU A 187 17.39 11.99 -7.94
N PRO A 188 16.26 12.35 -8.58
CA PRO A 188 16.12 13.60 -9.28
C PRO A 188 16.47 14.81 -8.38
N PRO A 189 17.07 15.89 -8.92
CA PRO A 189 17.51 17.02 -8.09
C PRO A 189 16.35 17.80 -7.44
N ASP A 190 15.13 17.66 -7.95
CA ASP A 190 13.90 18.25 -7.42
C ASP A 190 13.15 17.32 -6.45
N VAL A 191 13.77 16.20 -6.04
CA VAL A 191 13.21 15.25 -5.08
C VAL A 191 14.15 15.10 -3.89
N ALA A 192 13.63 15.28 -2.68
CA ALA A 192 14.37 15.08 -1.44
C ALA A 192 13.73 13.99 -0.56
N VAL A 193 14.59 13.19 0.08
CA VAL A 193 14.19 12.32 1.18
C VAL A 193 14.09 13.15 2.45
N PHE A 194 12.95 13.12 3.13
CA PHE A 194 12.80 13.80 4.41
C PHE A 194 12.73 12.85 5.60
N HIS A 195 12.43 11.56 5.35
CA HIS A 195 12.42 10.54 6.41
C HIS A 195 12.64 9.14 5.83
N VAL A 196 13.34 8.30 6.59
CA VAL A 196 13.50 6.87 6.34
C VAL A 196 13.12 6.13 7.61
N GLU A 197 12.12 5.26 7.52
CA GLU A 197 11.59 4.53 8.67
C GLU A 197 11.74 3.03 8.47
N PRO A 198 12.53 2.33 9.32
CA PRO A 198 12.58 0.88 9.31
C PRO A 198 11.25 0.31 9.79
N LEU A 199 10.78 -0.76 9.16
CA LEU A 199 9.56 -1.45 9.54
C LEU A 199 9.87 -2.84 10.10
N ALA A 200 9.28 -3.17 11.24
CA ALA A 200 9.23 -4.53 11.75
C ALA A 200 7.92 -5.17 11.29
N VAL A 201 8.01 -6.24 10.51
CA VAL A 201 6.83 -7.00 10.04
C VAL A 201 6.74 -8.30 10.83
N PRO A 202 5.65 -8.52 11.61
CA PRO A 202 5.49 -9.73 12.41
C PRO A 202 5.61 -11.01 11.57
N GLY A 203 6.43 -11.93 12.02
CA GLY A 203 6.66 -13.21 11.33
C GLY A 203 7.48 -13.14 10.04
N LEU A 204 8.04 -11.97 9.69
CA LEU A 204 8.87 -11.81 8.49
C LEU A 204 10.33 -11.55 8.89
N ALA A 205 11.20 -12.53 8.63
CA ALA A 205 12.65 -12.41 8.85
C ALA A 205 13.34 -11.70 7.66
N ALA A 206 12.83 -10.52 7.26
CA ALA A 206 13.40 -9.73 6.17
C ALA A 206 13.27 -8.25 6.49
N GLU A 207 14.30 -7.49 6.10
CA GLU A 207 14.28 -6.03 6.26
C GLU A 207 13.15 -5.39 5.46
N ARG A 208 12.55 -4.36 6.05
CA ARG A 208 11.56 -3.48 5.43
C ARG A 208 11.81 -2.05 5.87
N CYS A 209 11.57 -1.13 4.97
CA CYS A 209 11.57 0.29 5.29
C CYS A 209 10.60 1.07 4.41
N ILE A 210 10.20 2.24 4.90
CA ILE A 210 9.53 3.26 4.12
C ILE A 210 10.52 4.38 3.85
N ILE A 211 10.59 4.80 2.58
CA ILE A 211 11.29 6.01 2.17
C ILE A 211 10.23 7.07 1.89
N TRP A 212 10.28 8.14 2.65
CA TRP A 212 9.42 9.30 2.48
C TRP A 212 10.15 10.37 1.67
N LEU A 213 9.55 10.76 0.54
CA LEU A 213 10.13 11.75 -0.36
C LEU A 213 9.12 12.88 -0.61
N GLN A 214 9.66 14.05 -0.97
CA GLN A 214 8.86 15.23 -1.33
C GLN A 214 9.51 15.98 -2.48
N LYS A 215 8.75 16.82 -3.17
CA LYS A 215 9.32 17.80 -4.09
C LYS A 215 10.06 18.88 -3.29
N VAL A 216 11.25 19.23 -3.75
CA VAL A 216 11.93 20.46 -3.33
C VAL A 216 11.52 21.55 -4.32
N GLY A 217 10.98 22.63 -3.75
CA GLY A 217 10.53 23.80 -4.50
C GLY A 217 11.69 24.66 -5.02
#